data_0cdd0b0da04d736801cb7e0393a449bc
#
_entry.id   0cdd0b0da04d736801cb7e0393a449bc
#
_cell.length_a   1.000
_cell.length_b   1.000
_cell.length_c   1.000
_cell.angle_alpha   90.00
_cell.angle_beta   90.00
_cell.angle_gamma   90.00
#
_symmetry.space_group_name_H-M   'P 1'
#
loop_
_entity.id
_entity.type
_entity.pdbx_description
1 polymer ?
#
loop_
_entity_poly.entity_id
_entity_poly.type
_entity_poly.pdbx_seq_one_letter_code
_entity_poly.pdbx_strand_id
1 'polypeptide(L)'
;MFDKGNEDYRRHSGISDFILQRAREEYGPKVTHEDVFFYVYGLLHSPDYRKRFSSDLKKTLARIPLVATAQDFKAFVKAGRKLADLHLNYETGPLCSQLIITGDKTNNLKVSKMRFPSKDDKGTILFNDSVKIENIPMAAYEYVVNGKSAIEWVMEPQARVLAWEWKIRTVVK
;
A
#
# COMPACT_ATOMS: atom_id res chain seq x y z
N MET A 1 16.07 -8.40 5.00
CA MET A 1 17.30 -8.49 5.81
C MET A 1 18.20 -9.48 5.10
N PHE A 2 19.17 -9.01 4.32
CA PHE A 2 20.08 -9.90 3.58
C PHE A 2 21.35 -10.05 4.41
N ASP A 3 21.70 -11.31 4.64
CA ASP A 3 22.82 -11.72 5.48
C ASP A 3 24.16 -11.20 4.89
N LYS A 4 25.06 -10.72 5.74
CA LYS A 4 26.36 -10.14 5.38
C LYS A 4 27.42 -11.19 5.00
N GLY A 5 27.02 -12.43 4.71
CA GLY A 5 27.93 -13.57 4.65
C GLY A 5 28.18 -14.23 3.31
N ASN A 6 27.62 -13.77 2.19
CA ASN A 6 27.84 -14.42 0.90
C ASN A 6 28.48 -13.49 -0.13
N GLU A 7 29.76 -13.69 -0.44
CA GLU A 7 30.55 -12.90 -1.42
C GLU A 7 30.00 -12.98 -2.86
N ASP A 8 29.02 -13.87 -3.14
CA ASP A 8 28.47 -14.10 -4.47
C ASP A 8 27.38 -13.11 -4.88
N TYR A 9 26.88 -12.24 -3.98
CA TYR A 9 25.82 -11.29 -4.28
C TYR A 9 26.30 -9.84 -4.23
N ARG A 10 26.46 -9.22 -5.41
CA ARG A 10 26.68 -7.78 -5.53
C ARG A 10 25.37 -7.01 -5.42
N ARG A 11 25.32 -6.08 -4.48
CA ARG A 11 24.19 -5.15 -4.37
C ARG A 11 24.31 -4.08 -5.46
N HIS A 12 23.34 -4.06 -6.39
CA HIS A 12 23.21 -3.01 -7.39
C HIS A 12 22.01 -2.12 -7.09
N SER A 13 22.17 -0.81 -7.32
CA SER A 13 21.03 0.11 -7.30
C SER A 13 20.13 -0.17 -8.50
N GLY A 14 18.82 -0.17 -8.30
CA GLY A 14 17.83 -0.21 -9.39
C GLY A 14 17.70 1.14 -10.13
N ILE A 15 18.32 2.20 -9.62
CA ILE A 15 18.38 3.52 -10.24
C ILE A 15 19.75 3.65 -10.92
N SER A 16 19.75 3.92 -12.23
CA SER A 16 20.99 4.12 -12.98
C SER A 16 21.66 5.45 -12.62
N ASP A 17 23.00 5.50 -12.74
CA ASP A 17 23.76 6.71 -12.50
C ASP A 17 23.33 7.87 -13.43
N PHE A 18 22.94 7.56 -14.66
CA PHE A 18 22.39 8.55 -15.59
C PHE A 18 21.15 9.25 -15.04
N ILE A 19 20.19 8.51 -14.50
CA ILE A 19 18.96 9.07 -13.94
C ILE A 19 19.28 9.86 -12.66
N LEU A 20 20.18 9.36 -11.82
CA LEU A 20 20.60 10.08 -10.62
C LEU A 20 21.26 11.41 -10.96
N GLN A 21 22.19 11.40 -11.94
CA GLN A 21 22.87 12.62 -12.37
C GLN A 21 21.86 13.65 -12.91
N ARG A 22 20.94 13.23 -13.75
CA ARG A 22 19.88 14.10 -14.27
C ARG A 22 18.99 14.68 -13.17
N ALA A 23 18.63 13.89 -12.18
CA ALA A 23 17.87 14.36 -11.03
C ALA A 23 18.68 15.37 -10.18
N ARG A 24 20.00 15.20 -10.08
CA ARG A 24 20.88 16.14 -9.38
C ARG A 24 21.03 17.46 -10.12
N GLU A 25 21.12 17.43 -11.44
CA GLU A 25 21.16 18.62 -12.28
C GLU A 25 19.88 19.47 -12.14
N GLU A 26 18.72 18.81 -12.05
CA GLU A 26 17.42 19.49 -11.96
C GLU A 26 17.07 19.93 -10.54
N TYR A 27 17.32 19.07 -9.54
CA TYR A 27 16.81 19.27 -8.17
C TYR A 27 17.88 19.52 -7.12
N GLY A 28 19.14 19.44 -7.50
CA GLY A 28 20.29 19.76 -6.66
C GLY A 28 21.18 18.56 -6.30
N PRO A 29 22.46 18.84 -5.97
CA PRO A 29 23.50 17.79 -5.85
C PRO A 29 23.32 16.82 -4.68
N LYS A 30 22.44 17.14 -3.73
CA LYS A 30 22.15 16.30 -2.56
C LYS A 30 21.16 15.17 -2.83
N VAL A 31 20.58 15.10 -4.04
CA VAL A 31 19.65 14.03 -4.41
C VAL A 31 20.34 12.68 -4.37
N THR A 32 19.72 11.72 -3.71
CA THR A 32 20.20 10.35 -3.55
C THR A 32 19.43 9.37 -4.44
N HIS A 33 19.96 8.14 -4.61
CA HIS A 33 19.23 7.05 -5.26
C HIS A 33 17.87 6.77 -4.60
N GLU A 34 17.84 6.80 -3.28
CA GLU A 34 16.60 6.60 -2.54
C GLU A 34 15.57 7.70 -2.79
N ASP A 35 16.01 8.96 -2.93
CA ASP A 35 15.09 10.04 -3.23
C ASP A 35 14.45 9.85 -4.61
N VAL A 36 15.22 9.42 -5.60
CA VAL A 36 14.68 9.09 -6.92
C VAL A 36 13.68 7.92 -6.83
N PHE A 37 14.02 6.87 -6.07
CA PHE A 37 13.11 5.75 -5.85
C PHE A 37 11.79 6.20 -5.23
N PHE A 38 11.84 6.95 -4.13
CA PHE A 38 10.62 7.41 -3.45
C PHE A 38 9.85 8.47 -4.22
N TYR A 39 10.52 9.26 -5.05
CA TYR A 39 9.86 10.14 -6.01
C TYR A 39 9.00 9.33 -6.99
N VAL A 40 9.57 8.33 -7.63
CA VAL A 40 8.85 7.42 -8.56
C VAL A 40 7.72 6.72 -7.84
N TYR A 41 7.98 6.20 -6.65
CA TYR A 41 6.99 5.51 -5.83
C TYR A 41 5.80 6.41 -5.50
N GLY A 42 6.05 7.61 -5.02
CA GLY A 42 5.00 8.59 -4.72
C GLY A 42 4.21 9.03 -5.97
N LEU A 43 4.91 9.25 -7.09
CA LEU A 43 4.29 9.65 -8.35
C LEU A 43 3.34 8.57 -8.89
N LEU A 44 3.77 7.31 -8.91
CA LEU A 44 2.95 6.19 -9.40
C LEU A 44 1.70 5.93 -8.55
N HIS A 45 1.72 6.36 -7.30
CA HIS A 45 0.55 6.30 -6.40
C HIS A 45 -0.29 7.58 -6.43
N SER A 46 0.14 8.63 -7.12
CA SER A 46 -0.63 9.87 -7.25
C SER A 46 -1.94 9.61 -8.02
N PRO A 47 -3.11 9.96 -7.45
CA PRO A 47 -4.39 9.84 -8.15
C PRO A 47 -4.42 10.62 -9.46
N ASP A 48 -3.85 11.82 -9.48
CA ASP A 48 -3.79 12.68 -10.66
C ASP A 48 -2.96 12.05 -11.78
N TYR A 49 -1.78 11.53 -11.44
CA TYR A 49 -0.93 10.82 -12.40
C TYR A 49 -1.67 9.60 -12.98
N ARG A 50 -2.25 8.77 -12.12
CA ARG A 50 -2.98 7.56 -12.52
C ARG A 50 -4.20 7.88 -13.39
N LYS A 51 -4.94 8.93 -13.07
CA LYS A 51 -6.09 9.38 -13.85
C LYS A 51 -5.65 9.91 -15.22
N ARG A 52 -4.64 10.79 -15.25
CA ARG A 52 -4.13 11.42 -16.47
C ARG A 52 -3.58 10.42 -17.48
N PHE A 53 -2.83 9.42 -17.00
CA PHE A 53 -2.17 8.41 -17.83
C PHE A 53 -2.85 7.04 -17.80
N SER A 54 -4.10 6.98 -17.41
CA SER A 54 -4.85 5.71 -17.23
C SER A 54 -4.87 4.82 -18.48
N SER A 55 -4.95 5.40 -19.68
CA SER A 55 -4.92 4.66 -20.94
C SER A 55 -3.54 4.11 -21.28
N ASP A 56 -2.49 4.90 -21.01
CA ASP A 56 -1.11 4.52 -21.32
C ASP A 56 -0.61 3.45 -20.36
N LEU A 57 -0.94 3.57 -19.07
CA LEU A 57 -0.57 2.59 -18.03
C LEU A 57 -1.17 1.19 -18.25
N LYS A 58 -2.20 1.08 -19.08
CA LYS A 58 -2.77 -0.21 -19.47
C LYS A 58 -2.01 -0.89 -20.62
N LYS A 59 -1.22 -0.13 -21.38
CA LYS A 59 -0.61 -0.58 -22.64
C LYS A 59 0.90 -0.60 -22.59
N THR A 60 1.50 0.28 -21.81
CA THR A 60 2.96 0.48 -21.77
C THR A 60 3.46 0.65 -20.35
N LEU A 61 4.77 0.55 -20.18
CA LEU A 61 5.41 0.92 -18.91
C LEU A 61 5.21 2.40 -18.60
N ALA A 62 5.09 2.71 -17.32
CA ALA A 62 4.94 4.07 -16.84
C ALA A 62 6.10 4.96 -17.27
N ARG A 63 5.80 6.10 -17.85
CA ARG A 63 6.78 7.16 -18.15
C ARG A 63 6.79 8.14 -16.98
N ILE A 64 7.95 8.32 -16.38
CA ILE A 64 8.13 9.16 -15.21
C ILE A 64 8.52 10.56 -15.66
N PRO A 65 7.62 11.57 -15.57
CA PRO A 65 7.97 12.94 -15.87
C PRO A 65 8.88 13.52 -14.79
N LEU A 66 9.69 14.50 -15.13
CA LEU A 66 10.34 15.36 -14.17
C LEU A 66 9.35 16.48 -13.80
N VAL A 67 9.15 16.72 -12.50
CA VAL A 67 8.35 17.86 -12.03
C VAL A 67 9.12 19.17 -12.17
N ALA A 68 8.39 20.29 -12.28
CA ALA A 68 9.00 21.57 -12.62
C ALA A 68 9.89 22.17 -11.53
N THR A 69 9.68 21.81 -10.26
CA THR A 69 10.41 22.43 -9.14
C THR A 69 11.03 21.41 -8.20
N ALA A 70 12.16 21.77 -7.59
CA ALA A 70 12.79 20.97 -6.54
C ALA A 70 11.88 20.82 -5.30
N GLN A 71 10.97 21.75 -5.08
CA GLN A 71 10.00 21.67 -3.99
C GLN A 71 8.99 20.56 -4.24
N ASP A 72 8.45 20.46 -5.44
CA ASP A 72 7.51 19.41 -5.83
C ASP A 72 8.18 18.04 -5.80
N PHE A 73 9.43 17.95 -6.29
CA PHE A 73 10.21 16.73 -6.19
C PHE A 73 10.32 16.25 -4.73
N LYS A 74 10.74 17.14 -3.82
CA LYS A 74 10.84 16.82 -2.39
C LYS A 74 9.50 16.45 -1.76
N ALA A 75 8.41 17.07 -2.19
CA ALA A 75 7.06 16.75 -1.72
C ALA A 75 6.68 15.31 -2.12
N PHE A 76 6.92 14.92 -3.39
CA PHE A 76 6.71 13.54 -3.84
C PHE A 76 7.61 12.55 -3.13
N VAL A 77 8.89 12.86 -2.91
CA VAL A 77 9.82 12.01 -2.13
C VAL A 77 9.28 11.78 -0.73
N LYS A 78 8.86 12.85 -0.04
CA LYS A 78 8.30 12.76 1.31
C LYS A 78 7.03 11.92 1.35
N ALA A 79 6.12 12.14 0.41
CA ALA A 79 4.88 11.37 0.29
C ALA A 79 5.17 9.88 -0.01
N GLY A 80 6.10 9.62 -0.93
CA GLY A 80 6.52 8.26 -1.29
C GLY A 80 7.15 7.51 -0.12
N ARG A 81 8.03 8.15 0.67
CA ARG A 81 8.60 7.55 1.89
C ARG A 81 7.52 7.21 2.91
N LYS A 82 6.59 8.14 3.17
CA LYS A 82 5.49 7.90 4.11
C LYS A 82 4.59 6.76 3.65
N LEU A 83 4.27 6.71 2.35
CA LEU A 83 3.45 5.65 1.80
C LEU A 83 4.15 4.29 1.85
N ALA A 84 5.43 4.24 1.55
CA ALA A 84 6.23 3.02 1.64
C ALA A 84 6.30 2.52 3.09
N ASP A 85 6.47 3.41 4.07
CA ASP A 85 6.44 3.06 5.49
C ASP A 85 5.10 2.45 5.89
N LEU A 86 3.98 3.04 5.47
CA LEU A 86 2.65 2.47 5.69
C LEU A 86 2.47 1.09 5.04
N HIS A 87 3.03 0.86 3.85
CA HIS A 87 2.93 -0.42 3.16
C HIS A 87 3.83 -1.50 3.79
N LEU A 88 4.99 -1.14 4.30
CA LEU A 88 5.92 -2.07 4.93
C LEU A 88 5.55 -2.40 6.37
N ASN A 89 5.03 -1.40 7.09
CA ASN A 89 4.77 -1.47 8.52
C ASN A 89 3.27 -1.45 8.85
N TYR A 90 2.42 -1.88 7.92
CA TYR A 90 0.97 -1.88 8.11
C TYR A 90 0.51 -2.69 9.34
N GLU A 91 1.23 -3.76 9.69
CA GLU A 91 0.91 -4.59 10.87
C GLU A 91 1.18 -3.88 12.21
N THR A 92 2.10 -2.92 12.22
CA THR A 92 2.50 -2.18 13.42
C THR A 92 1.97 -0.74 13.43
N GLY A 93 1.32 -0.34 12.35
CA GLY A 93 0.74 0.99 12.19
C GLY A 93 -0.38 1.27 13.20
N PRO A 94 -0.75 2.55 13.38
CA PRO A 94 -1.86 2.91 14.26
C PRO A 94 -3.16 2.34 13.69
N LEU A 95 -4.03 1.85 14.59
CA LEU A 95 -5.37 1.42 14.23
C LEU A 95 -6.19 2.60 13.70
N CYS A 96 -7.04 2.32 12.72
CA CYS A 96 -8.04 3.29 12.30
C CYS A 96 -9.02 3.52 13.45
N SER A 97 -9.00 4.71 14.05
CA SER A 97 -9.82 5.06 15.22
C SER A 97 -11.33 5.06 14.95
N GLN A 98 -11.73 5.07 13.69
CA GLN A 98 -13.14 5.05 13.29
C GLN A 98 -13.75 3.65 13.30
N LEU A 99 -12.94 2.60 13.22
CA LEU A 99 -13.42 1.22 13.18
C LEU A 99 -13.98 0.78 14.52
N ILE A 100 -15.12 0.11 14.48
CA ILE A 100 -15.77 -0.50 15.65
C ILE A 100 -15.77 -2.01 15.46
N ILE A 101 -15.16 -2.74 16.38
CA ILE A 101 -15.15 -4.20 16.36
C ILE A 101 -16.13 -4.67 17.43
N THR A 102 -17.23 -5.30 17.00
CA THR A 102 -18.28 -5.83 17.86
C THR A 102 -18.27 -7.36 17.90
N GLY A 103 -18.81 -7.93 18.97
CA GLY A 103 -18.89 -9.37 19.16
C GLY A 103 -17.84 -9.96 20.12
N ASP A 104 -17.82 -11.29 20.25
CA ASP A 104 -16.92 -12.00 21.16
C ASP A 104 -15.51 -12.10 20.60
N LYS A 105 -14.63 -11.24 21.12
CA LYS A 105 -13.21 -11.17 20.75
C LYS A 105 -12.33 -12.16 21.52
N THR A 106 -12.87 -12.81 22.54
CA THR A 106 -12.04 -13.59 23.49
C THR A 106 -11.84 -15.02 23.06
N ASN A 107 -12.82 -15.64 22.43
CA ASN A 107 -12.83 -17.08 22.20
C ASN A 107 -12.78 -17.54 20.75
N ASN A 108 -13.06 -16.68 19.78
CA ASN A 108 -13.12 -17.12 18.39
C ASN A 108 -12.67 -16.03 17.40
N LEU A 109 -11.37 -15.90 17.23
CA LEU A 109 -10.76 -15.05 16.20
C LEU A 109 -10.44 -15.81 14.91
N LYS A 110 -10.94 -17.04 14.76
CA LYS A 110 -10.79 -17.81 13.52
C LYS A 110 -11.75 -17.24 12.46
N VAL A 111 -11.20 -16.97 11.29
CA VAL A 111 -12.01 -16.55 10.15
C VAL A 111 -12.72 -17.79 9.59
N SER A 112 -14.04 -17.78 9.60
CA SER A 112 -14.84 -18.83 8.95
C SER A 112 -15.16 -18.46 7.50
N LYS A 113 -15.74 -17.26 7.30
CA LYS A 113 -16.06 -16.70 6.00
C LYS A 113 -16.18 -15.18 6.12
N MET A 114 -15.15 -14.47 5.71
CA MET A 114 -15.20 -13.02 5.70
C MET A 114 -16.03 -12.51 4.51
N ARG A 115 -17.02 -11.66 4.78
CA ARG A 115 -17.94 -11.16 3.74
C ARG A 115 -18.61 -9.85 4.15
N PHE A 116 -19.16 -9.13 3.17
CA PHE A 116 -20.08 -8.03 3.45
C PHE A 116 -21.47 -8.57 3.83
N PRO A 117 -22.26 -7.86 4.65
CA PRO A 117 -23.64 -8.21 4.94
C PRO A 117 -24.52 -8.26 3.67
N SER A 118 -24.33 -7.30 2.78
CA SER A 118 -24.95 -7.21 1.45
C SER A 118 -24.00 -6.59 0.44
N LYS A 119 -24.40 -6.56 -0.83
CA LYS A 119 -23.62 -5.90 -1.90
C LYS A 119 -23.50 -4.40 -1.69
N ASP A 120 -24.50 -3.80 -1.08
CA ASP A 120 -24.61 -2.34 -0.90
C ASP A 120 -24.04 -1.87 0.45
N ASP A 121 -23.88 -2.77 1.42
CA ASP A 121 -23.26 -2.46 2.70
C ASP A 121 -21.77 -2.74 2.67
N LYS A 122 -21.00 -1.71 2.35
CA LYS A 122 -19.53 -1.71 2.39
C LYS A 122 -18.97 -1.15 3.71
N GLY A 123 -19.85 -0.62 4.57
CA GLY A 123 -19.47 -0.07 5.88
C GLY A 123 -19.22 -1.13 6.95
N THR A 124 -19.63 -2.38 6.68
CA THR A 124 -19.54 -3.48 7.64
C THR A 124 -18.90 -4.71 6.99
N ILE A 125 -18.02 -5.38 7.72
CA ILE A 125 -17.47 -6.70 7.37
C ILE A 125 -17.87 -7.70 8.45
N LEU A 126 -18.54 -8.76 8.04
CA LEU A 126 -18.73 -9.94 8.88
C LEU A 126 -17.43 -10.73 8.87
N PHE A 127 -16.67 -10.64 9.96
CA PHE A 127 -15.37 -11.29 10.07
C PHE A 127 -15.54 -12.82 10.25
N ASN A 128 -16.46 -13.20 11.11
CA ASN A 128 -16.97 -14.56 11.30
C ASN A 128 -18.40 -14.49 11.84
N ASP A 129 -18.93 -15.60 12.35
CA ASP A 129 -20.31 -15.65 12.86
C ASP A 129 -20.51 -14.86 14.17
N SER A 130 -19.45 -14.52 14.87
CA SER A 130 -19.48 -13.86 16.19
C SER A 130 -18.89 -12.45 16.19
N VAL A 131 -18.07 -12.10 15.19
CA VAL A 131 -17.31 -10.82 15.17
C VAL A 131 -17.62 -10.05 13.90
N LYS A 132 -17.88 -8.75 14.08
CA LYS A 132 -18.08 -7.79 12.97
C LYS A 132 -17.10 -6.64 13.10
N ILE A 133 -16.71 -6.10 11.95
CA ILE A 133 -15.95 -4.86 11.83
C ILE A 133 -16.87 -3.84 11.19
N GLU A 134 -17.20 -2.79 11.92
CA GLU A 134 -18.21 -1.79 11.54
C GLU A 134 -17.56 -0.42 11.38
N ASN A 135 -18.30 0.50 10.77
CA ASN A 135 -17.89 1.88 10.53
C ASN A 135 -16.61 2.01 9.65
N ILE A 136 -16.54 1.20 8.59
CA ILE A 136 -15.46 1.26 7.61
C ILE A 136 -15.66 2.50 6.75
N PRO A 137 -14.71 3.45 6.75
CA PRO A 137 -14.83 4.66 5.94
C PRO A 137 -14.79 4.32 4.44
N MET A 138 -15.65 4.94 3.63
CA MET A 138 -15.70 4.70 2.18
C MET A 138 -14.38 5.02 1.49
N ALA A 139 -13.60 5.97 2.00
CA ALA A 139 -12.25 6.27 1.53
C ALA A 139 -11.30 5.05 1.55
N ALA A 140 -11.53 4.06 2.41
CA ALA A 140 -10.73 2.84 2.45
C ALA A 140 -10.88 1.97 1.17
N TYR A 141 -11.93 2.20 0.38
CA TYR A 141 -12.17 1.51 -0.89
C TYR A 141 -11.59 2.22 -2.11
N GLU A 142 -11.08 3.45 -1.95
CA GLU A 142 -10.48 4.22 -3.03
C GLU A 142 -9.10 3.69 -3.46
N TYR A 143 -8.40 2.99 -2.55
CA TYR A 143 -7.15 2.33 -2.89
C TYR A 143 -7.41 1.02 -3.64
N VAL A 144 -7.38 1.13 -4.97
CA VAL A 144 -7.72 0.03 -5.89
C VAL A 144 -6.46 -0.50 -6.58
N VAL A 145 -6.27 -1.81 -6.52
CA VAL A 145 -5.20 -2.55 -7.22
C VAL A 145 -5.85 -3.63 -8.08
N ASN A 146 -5.55 -3.64 -9.37
CA ASN A 146 -6.10 -4.61 -10.32
C ASN A 146 -7.64 -4.75 -10.27
N GLY A 147 -8.33 -3.61 -10.14
CA GLY A 147 -9.80 -3.56 -10.19
C GLY A 147 -10.52 -3.87 -8.89
N LYS A 148 -9.81 -4.15 -7.79
CA LYS A 148 -10.37 -4.40 -6.45
C LYS A 148 -9.71 -3.53 -5.40
N SER A 149 -10.47 -3.15 -4.38
CA SER A 149 -9.92 -2.46 -3.22
C SER A 149 -8.99 -3.39 -2.41
N ALA A 150 -8.05 -2.79 -1.67
CA ALA A 150 -7.16 -3.55 -0.79
C ALA A 150 -7.93 -4.40 0.23
N ILE A 151 -9.06 -3.90 0.72
CA ILE A 151 -9.96 -4.64 1.63
C ILE A 151 -10.49 -5.90 0.95
N GLU A 152 -11.00 -5.80 -0.28
CA GLU A 152 -11.52 -6.94 -1.03
C GLU A 152 -10.43 -7.97 -1.34
N TRP A 153 -9.19 -7.53 -1.58
CA TRP A 153 -8.04 -8.42 -1.73
C TRP A 153 -7.74 -9.23 -0.48
N VAL A 154 -7.86 -8.62 0.70
CA VAL A 154 -7.66 -9.32 1.98
C VAL A 154 -8.83 -10.29 2.28
N MET A 155 -10.06 -9.88 1.93
CA MET A 155 -11.26 -10.68 2.22
C MET A 155 -11.37 -11.94 1.36
N GLU A 156 -11.02 -11.88 0.06
CA GLU A 156 -11.23 -12.98 -0.89
C GLU A 156 -10.52 -14.30 -0.52
N PRO A 157 -9.23 -14.32 -0.16
CA PRO A 157 -8.57 -15.53 0.29
C PRO A 157 -9.25 -16.12 1.52
N GLN A 158 -9.68 -15.26 2.44
CA GLN A 158 -10.34 -15.66 3.68
C GLN A 158 -11.76 -16.21 3.47
N ALA A 159 -12.39 -15.89 2.36
CA ALA A 159 -13.67 -16.48 1.98
C ALA A 159 -13.55 -17.91 1.40
N ARG A 160 -12.36 -18.30 0.96
CA ARG A 160 -12.10 -19.58 0.27
C ARG A 160 -11.37 -20.63 1.12
N VAL A 161 -10.68 -20.22 2.17
CA VAL A 161 -9.78 -21.11 2.93
C VAL A 161 -10.42 -21.51 4.23
N LEU A 162 -10.81 -22.78 4.31
CA LEU A 162 -10.96 -23.51 5.56
C LEU A 162 -9.58 -23.62 6.22
N ALA A 163 -9.40 -22.94 7.35
CA ALA A 163 -8.29 -23.13 8.29
C ALA A 163 -6.92 -22.50 7.93
N TRP A 164 -6.81 -21.20 8.04
CA TRP A 164 -5.56 -20.57 8.45
C TRP A 164 -5.83 -19.73 9.70
N GLU A 165 -5.08 -19.96 10.77
CA GLU A 165 -5.12 -19.14 11.98
C GLU A 165 -4.50 -17.76 11.71
N TRP A 166 -5.24 -16.87 11.11
CA TRP A 166 -4.92 -15.47 11.10
C TRP A 166 -5.31 -14.89 12.46
N LYS A 167 -4.33 -14.70 13.30
CA LYS A 167 -4.51 -13.90 14.51
C LYS A 167 -4.93 -12.50 14.07
N ILE A 168 -5.99 -11.97 14.62
CA ILE A 168 -6.49 -10.58 14.42
C ILE A 168 -5.39 -9.51 14.59
N ARG A 169 -4.22 -9.86 15.12
CA ARG A 169 -3.06 -8.96 15.18
C ARG A 169 -2.71 -8.31 13.84
N THR A 170 -3.03 -8.93 12.71
CA THR A 170 -2.71 -8.41 11.38
C THR A 170 -3.76 -7.43 10.84
N VAL A 171 -4.98 -7.43 11.36
CA VAL A 171 -6.08 -6.57 10.87
C VAL A 171 -6.47 -5.50 11.90
N VAL A 172 -6.07 -5.67 13.17
CA VAL A 172 -6.51 -4.86 14.31
C VAL A 172 -5.35 -4.12 15.00
N LYS A 173 -4.11 -4.26 14.50
CA LYS A 173 -2.98 -3.42 14.95
C LYS A 173 -2.73 -2.24 14.05
#